data_c60b0fae5795e0fc94d7cff22835f4d9
#
_entry.id   c60b0fae5795e0fc94d7cff22835f4d9
#
_cell.length_a   1.000
_cell.length_b   1.000
_cell.length_c   1.000
_cell.angle_alpha   90.00
_cell.angle_beta   90.00
_cell.angle_gamma   90.00
#
_symmetry.space_group_name_H-M   'P 1'
#
loop_
_entity.id
_entity.type
_entity.pdbx_description
1 polymer ?
#
loop_
_entity_poly.entity_id
_entity_poly.type
_entity_poly.pdbx_seq_one_letter_code
_entity_poly.pdbx_strand_id
1 'polypeptide(L)'
;YIMENGKSSSIPGDLNINYNNQFGKHTIFGNAGAFISGEKSSAYRHTAEGFPNNQKADISFAKQYAENSTPTGYSTINREASFLLAASYDYDNRYLADATVRESASSLYGSDNRWANSWSFGIGWNLHNEAILKGVGWIKQLKLRASIGLTGNQNFDTNAAIATYN
;
A
#
# COMPACT_ATOMS: atom_id res chain seq x y z
N TYR A 1 -35.92 -4.63 14.09
CA TYR A 1 -35.19 -4.64 12.84
C TYR A 1 -33.94 -3.80 12.97
N ILE A 2 -32.82 -4.36 12.54
CA ILE A 2 -31.51 -3.66 12.53
C ILE A 2 -31.24 -3.25 11.10
N MET A 3 -30.94 -1.98 10.90
CA MET A 3 -30.50 -1.44 9.61
C MET A 3 -29.09 -0.89 9.75
N GLU A 4 -28.22 -1.33 8.86
CA GLU A 4 -26.88 -0.83 8.73
C GLU A 4 -26.68 -0.37 7.29
N ASN A 5 -26.21 0.86 7.13
CA ASN A 5 -25.92 1.42 5.84
C ASN A 5 -24.51 2.03 5.86
N GLY A 6 -23.65 1.52 4.99
CA GLY A 6 -22.28 1.97 4.85
C GLY A 6 -22.02 2.49 3.44
N LYS A 7 -21.20 3.53 3.36
CA LYS A 7 -20.71 4.07 2.10
C LYS A 7 -19.20 4.25 2.19
N SER A 8 -18.49 3.68 1.21
CA SER A 8 -17.06 3.92 1.02
C SER A 8 -16.83 4.54 -0.37
N SER A 9 -15.92 5.47 -0.43
CA SER A 9 -15.49 6.11 -1.67
C SER A 9 -13.97 6.27 -1.62
N SER A 10 -13.28 5.81 -2.65
CA SER A 10 -11.83 5.93 -2.79
C SER A 10 -11.49 6.59 -4.12
N ILE A 11 -10.54 7.49 -4.09
CA ILE A 11 -10.03 8.19 -5.27
C ILE A 11 -8.51 7.99 -5.28
N PRO A 12 -8.01 6.96 -5.97
CA PRO A 12 -6.57 6.78 -6.19
C PRO A 12 -6.10 7.61 -7.38
N GLY A 13 -4.86 8.08 -7.30
CA GLY A 13 -4.13 8.70 -8.39
C GLY A 13 -2.70 8.21 -8.39
N ASP A 14 -2.17 7.84 -9.55
CA ASP A 14 -0.79 7.42 -9.71
C ASP A 14 -0.13 8.06 -10.92
N LEU A 15 1.16 8.32 -10.78
CA LEU A 15 2.04 8.81 -11.83
C LEU A 15 3.31 7.97 -11.83
N ASN A 16 3.68 7.44 -12.99
CA ASN A 16 4.90 6.67 -13.15
C ASN A 16 5.68 7.15 -14.37
N ILE A 17 6.96 7.41 -14.17
CA ILE A 17 7.91 7.78 -15.22
C ILE A 17 8.99 6.69 -15.26
N ASN A 18 9.17 6.10 -16.42
CA ASN A 18 10.16 5.06 -16.65
C ASN A 18 11.19 5.53 -17.67
N TYR A 19 12.43 5.28 -17.36
CA TYR A 19 13.56 5.49 -18.26
C TYR A 19 14.28 4.16 -18.47
N ASN A 20 14.53 3.80 -19.70
CA ASN A 20 15.32 2.63 -20.06
C ASN A 20 16.21 2.96 -21.25
N ASN A 21 17.50 2.74 -21.08
CA ASN A 21 18.45 2.97 -22.17
C ASN A 21 19.63 1.99 -22.07
N GLN A 22 20.18 1.65 -23.24
CA GLN A 22 21.34 0.78 -23.37
C GLN A 22 22.43 1.49 -24.19
N PHE A 23 23.62 1.56 -23.60
CA PHE A 23 24.82 2.13 -24.22
C PHE A 23 25.90 1.03 -24.31
N GLY A 24 25.96 0.36 -25.45
CA GLY A 24 26.89 -0.76 -25.63
C GLY A 24 26.62 -1.89 -24.64
N LYS A 25 27.52 -2.04 -23.66
CA LYS A 25 27.40 -3.07 -22.60
C LYS A 25 26.68 -2.60 -21.33
N HIS A 26 26.29 -1.33 -21.28
CA HIS A 26 25.67 -0.71 -20.11
C HIS A 26 24.17 -0.59 -20.33
N THR A 27 23.36 -1.14 -19.47
CA THR A 27 21.92 -0.94 -19.45
C THR A 27 21.53 -0.23 -18.16
N ILE A 28 20.79 0.86 -18.29
CA ILE A 28 20.29 1.66 -17.18
C ILE A 28 18.78 1.67 -17.24
N PHE A 29 18.15 1.32 -16.13
CA PHE A 29 16.73 1.48 -15.92
C PHE A 29 16.49 2.40 -14.74
N GLY A 30 15.56 3.34 -14.88
CA GLY A 30 15.09 4.23 -13.83
C GLY A 30 13.57 4.27 -13.77
N ASN A 31 13.02 4.31 -12.60
CA ASN A 31 11.59 4.51 -12.36
C ASN A 31 11.41 5.58 -11.28
N ALA A 32 10.54 6.54 -11.55
CA ALA A 32 10.04 7.51 -10.57
C ALA A 32 8.52 7.40 -10.51
N GLY A 33 7.99 7.15 -9.33
CA GLY A 33 6.56 6.98 -9.10
C GLY A 33 6.05 7.90 -8.00
N ALA A 34 4.83 8.40 -8.16
CA ALA A 34 4.08 9.09 -7.13
C ALA A 34 2.68 8.49 -7.06
N PHE A 35 2.21 8.21 -5.86
CA PHE A 35 0.88 7.69 -5.58
C PHE A 35 0.22 8.55 -4.52
N ILE A 36 -1.05 8.86 -4.74
CA ILE A 36 -1.92 9.52 -3.77
C ILE A 36 -3.25 8.76 -3.68
N SER A 37 -3.80 8.64 -2.50
CA SER A 37 -5.12 8.06 -2.30
C SER A 37 -5.87 8.80 -1.21
N GLY A 38 -7.17 9.00 -1.43
CA GLY A 38 -8.11 9.50 -0.43
C GLY A 38 -9.28 8.52 -0.33
N GLU A 39 -9.48 7.95 0.85
CA GLU A 39 -10.61 7.09 1.15
C GLU A 39 -11.48 7.73 2.21
N LYS A 40 -12.78 7.80 1.95
CA LYS A 40 -13.80 8.20 2.92
C LYS A 40 -14.75 7.04 3.12
N SER A 41 -14.85 6.57 4.36
CA SER A 41 -15.78 5.53 4.77
C SER A 41 -16.71 6.06 5.84
N SER A 42 -17.99 5.76 5.74
CA SER A 42 -18.99 6.09 6.74
C SER A 42 -20.00 4.96 6.85
N ALA A 43 -20.41 4.65 8.07
CA ALA A 43 -21.48 3.70 8.31
C ALA A 43 -22.40 4.23 9.43
N TYR A 44 -23.67 3.92 9.28
CA TYR A 44 -24.72 4.25 10.24
C TYR A 44 -25.48 2.98 10.56
N ARG A 45 -25.72 2.76 11.84
CA ARG A 45 -26.50 1.62 12.34
C ARG A 45 -27.58 2.12 13.28
N HIS A 46 -28.78 1.63 13.08
CA HIS A 46 -29.89 1.87 13.97
C HIS A 46 -30.81 0.64 14.04
N THR A 47 -31.45 0.51 15.18
CA THR A 47 -32.45 -0.54 15.44
C THR A 47 -33.80 0.13 15.55
N ALA A 48 -34.75 -0.35 14.75
CA ALA A 48 -36.11 0.19 14.71
C ALA A 48 -37.13 -0.88 15.03
N GLU A 49 -38.27 -0.48 15.59
CA GLU A 49 -39.40 -1.34 15.99
C GLU A 49 -40.75 -0.74 15.63
N GLY A 50 -41.79 -1.50 15.85
CA GLY A 50 -43.16 -1.06 15.61
C GLY A 50 -43.62 -1.15 14.16
N PHE A 51 -43.05 -2.08 13.39
CA PHE A 51 -43.47 -2.33 12.00
C PHE A 51 -44.88 -2.93 11.95
N PRO A 52 -45.80 -2.39 11.12
CA PRO A 52 -47.11 -2.96 10.94
C PRO A 52 -47.01 -4.27 10.15
N ASN A 53 -47.60 -5.34 10.76
CA ASN A 53 -47.90 -6.66 10.16
C ASN A 53 -47.01 -7.15 9.03
N ASN A 54 -46.01 -7.94 9.34
CA ASN A 54 -45.27 -8.86 8.41
C ASN A 54 -44.95 -8.38 7.01
N GLN A 55 -45.09 -7.10 6.74
CA GLN A 55 -44.67 -6.46 5.48
C GLN A 55 -43.18 -6.27 5.41
N LYS A 56 -42.63 -6.17 4.22
CA LYS A 56 -41.21 -5.89 4.01
C LYS A 56 -40.75 -4.79 4.95
N ALA A 57 -39.75 -5.09 5.79
CA ALA A 57 -39.22 -4.18 6.78
C ALA A 57 -38.45 -3.03 6.09
N ASP A 58 -39.16 -2.01 5.65
CA ASP A 58 -38.59 -0.75 5.21
C ASP A 58 -38.59 0.21 6.40
N ILE A 59 -37.50 0.96 6.57
CA ILE A 59 -37.33 1.88 7.70
C ILE A 59 -38.44 2.94 7.77
N SER A 60 -39.01 3.32 6.63
CA SER A 60 -40.12 4.28 6.53
C SER A 60 -41.39 3.84 7.25
N PHE A 61 -41.52 2.55 7.52
CA PHE A 61 -42.67 1.98 8.26
C PHE A 61 -42.41 1.77 9.75
N ALA A 62 -41.20 2.07 10.24
CA ALA A 62 -40.89 1.96 11.65
C ALA A 62 -41.60 3.07 12.44
N LYS A 63 -42.15 2.74 13.60
CA LYS A 63 -42.75 3.73 14.50
C LYS A 63 -41.71 4.53 15.28
N GLN A 64 -40.67 3.85 15.73
CA GLN A 64 -39.65 4.43 16.63
C GLN A 64 -38.37 3.61 16.61
N TYR A 65 -37.32 4.16 17.19
CA TYR A 65 -36.14 3.37 17.54
C TYR A 65 -36.48 2.37 18.64
N ALA A 66 -35.84 1.20 18.62
CA ALA A 66 -36.02 0.20 19.65
C ALA A 66 -35.66 0.77 21.03
N GLU A 67 -36.42 0.35 22.05
CA GLU A 67 -36.21 0.79 23.43
C GLU A 67 -34.76 0.51 23.86
N ASN A 68 -34.14 1.47 24.53
CA ASN A 68 -32.72 1.44 24.92
C ASN A 68 -31.70 1.33 23.76
N SER A 69 -32.08 1.69 22.52
CA SER A 69 -31.15 1.77 21.40
C SER A 69 -31.01 3.22 20.93
N THR A 70 -29.76 3.61 20.66
CA THR A 70 -29.43 4.89 20.00
C THR A 70 -28.79 4.63 18.66
N PRO A 71 -29.08 5.44 17.64
CA PRO A 71 -28.35 5.38 16.37
C PRO A 71 -26.85 5.57 16.62
N THR A 72 -26.06 4.71 16.01
CA THR A 72 -24.59 4.82 16.03
C THR A 72 -24.07 4.98 14.64
N GLY A 73 -22.92 5.62 14.52
CA GLY A 73 -22.27 5.77 13.24
C GLY A 73 -20.84 6.20 13.40
N TYR A 74 -20.05 5.99 12.35
CA TYR A 74 -18.69 6.48 12.26
C TYR A 74 -18.42 7.04 10.87
N SER A 75 -17.48 7.95 10.80
CA SER A 75 -16.94 8.45 9.55
C SER A 75 -15.43 8.51 9.67
N THR A 76 -14.74 7.87 8.75
CA THR A 76 -13.28 7.82 8.70
C THR A 76 -12.81 8.37 7.37
N ILE A 77 -11.76 9.18 7.41
CA ILE A 77 -11.09 9.69 6.23
C ILE A 77 -9.62 9.27 6.30
N ASN A 78 -9.20 8.47 5.34
CA ASN A 78 -7.81 8.06 5.17
C ASN A 78 -7.23 8.78 3.96
N ARG A 79 -6.02 9.28 4.11
CA ARG A 79 -5.26 9.87 3.02
C ARG A 79 -3.87 9.26 3.02
N GLU A 80 -3.42 8.86 1.84
CA GLU A 80 -2.11 8.27 1.65
C GLU A 80 -1.40 8.99 0.52
N ALA A 81 -0.10 9.15 0.67
CA ALA A 81 0.79 9.61 -0.38
C ALA A 81 2.07 8.79 -0.33
N SER A 82 2.60 8.40 -1.47
CA SER A 82 3.90 7.74 -1.53
C SER A 82 4.68 8.18 -2.75
N PHE A 83 6.00 8.25 -2.59
CA PHE A 83 6.96 8.51 -3.65
C PHE A 83 7.92 7.33 -3.74
N LEU A 84 8.21 6.92 -4.95
CA LEU A 84 9.11 5.82 -5.26
C LEU A 84 10.18 6.31 -6.23
N LEU A 85 11.44 6.03 -5.92
CA LEU A 85 12.55 6.12 -6.86
C LEU A 85 13.23 4.77 -6.90
N ALA A 86 13.40 4.21 -8.09
CA ALA A 86 14.12 2.98 -8.30
C ALA A 86 15.08 3.14 -9.48
N ALA A 87 16.26 2.60 -9.33
CA ALA A 87 17.25 2.55 -10.39
C ALA A 87 17.88 1.17 -10.43
N SER A 88 18.14 0.67 -11.63
CA SER A 88 18.94 -0.53 -11.82
C SER A 88 19.96 -0.33 -12.93
N TYR A 89 21.08 -0.95 -12.76
CA TYR A 89 22.20 -0.90 -13.67
C TYR A 89 22.69 -2.32 -13.96
N ASP A 90 22.91 -2.61 -15.22
CA ASP A 90 23.45 -3.88 -15.68
C ASP A 90 24.65 -3.62 -16.58
N TYR A 91 25.73 -4.31 -16.33
CA TYR A 91 26.91 -4.29 -17.15
C TYR A 91 27.17 -5.65 -17.81
N ASP A 92 27.05 -5.71 -19.13
CA ASP A 92 27.34 -6.89 -19.97
C ASP A 92 26.54 -8.15 -19.55
N ASN A 93 25.33 -7.95 -18.98
CA ASN A 93 24.54 -9.03 -18.35
C ASN A 93 25.32 -9.85 -17.30
N ARG A 94 26.37 -9.27 -16.70
CA ARG A 94 27.23 -9.90 -15.68
C ARG A 94 27.05 -9.29 -14.33
N TYR A 95 27.21 -7.99 -14.24
CA TYR A 95 27.19 -7.26 -12.97
C TYR A 95 25.93 -6.40 -12.91
N LEU A 96 25.16 -6.61 -11.85
CA LEU A 96 23.91 -5.91 -11.64
C LEU A 96 23.99 -5.11 -10.33
N ALA A 97 23.43 -3.92 -10.33
CA ALA A 97 23.21 -3.13 -9.14
C ALA A 97 21.79 -2.57 -9.19
N ASP A 98 21.11 -2.57 -8.07
CA ASP A 98 19.78 -1.97 -7.94
C ASP A 98 19.69 -1.16 -6.65
N ALA A 99 18.96 -0.05 -6.72
CA ALA A 99 18.66 0.79 -5.58
C ALA A 99 17.21 1.23 -5.64
N THR A 100 16.55 1.24 -4.50
CA THR A 100 15.16 1.70 -4.37
C THR A 100 15.03 2.53 -3.12
N VAL A 101 14.33 3.66 -3.23
CA VAL A 101 13.93 4.51 -2.11
C VAL A 101 12.44 4.75 -2.23
N ARG A 102 11.71 4.55 -1.14
CA ARG A 102 10.29 4.83 -1.06
C ARG A 102 10.00 5.62 0.21
N GLU A 103 9.30 6.71 0.06
CA GLU A 103 8.68 7.45 1.15
C GLU A 103 7.17 7.31 1.08
N SER A 104 6.55 7.02 2.21
CA SER A 104 5.09 6.86 2.29
C SER A 104 4.57 7.62 3.49
N ALA A 105 3.48 8.35 3.30
CA ALA A 105 2.77 9.06 4.35
C ALA A 105 1.33 8.56 4.41
N SER A 106 0.81 8.43 5.62
CA SER A 106 -0.60 8.11 5.85
C SER A 106 -1.17 8.98 6.96
N SER A 107 -2.43 9.38 6.80
CA SER A 107 -3.17 10.09 7.84
C SER A 107 -3.50 9.22 9.06
N LEU A 108 -3.30 7.90 8.94
CA LEU A 108 -3.46 6.95 10.05
C LEU A 108 -2.31 7.01 11.05
N TYR A 109 -1.18 7.61 10.67
CA TYR A 109 -0.05 7.76 11.56
C TYR A 109 -0.23 8.97 12.47
N GLY A 110 0.32 8.88 13.68
CA GLY A 110 0.34 10.00 14.63
C GLY A 110 0.98 11.26 14.02
N SER A 111 0.62 12.41 14.55
CA SER A 111 1.03 13.73 14.03
C SER A 111 2.54 13.89 13.87
N ASP A 112 3.33 13.18 14.66
CA ASP A 112 4.78 13.37 14.74
C ASP A 112 5.58 12.46 13.79
N ASN A 113 4.99 11.37 13.28
CA ASN A 113 5.65 10.40 12.40
C ASN A 113 4.78 9.95 11.23
N ARG A 114 4.33 10.89 10.42
CA ARG A 114 3.45 10.59 9.27
C ARG A 114 4.20 9.97 8.08
N TRP A 115 5.51 10.14 8.02
CA TRP A 115 6.34 9.64 6.93
C TRP A 115 7.11 8.40 7.35
N ALA A 116 7.01 7.37 6.54
CA ALA A 116 7.81 6.15 6.66
C ALA A 116 8.73 6.06 5.46
N ASN A 117 10.01 6.00 5.74
CA ASN A 117 11.06 5.82 4.74
C ASN A 117 11.44 4.34 4.65
N SER A 118 11.57 3.84 3.44
CA SER A 118 12.12 2.53 3.15
C SER A 118 13.11 2.64 2.00
N TRP A 119 14.20 1.88 2.09
CA TRP A 119 15.19 1.83 1.04
C TRP A 119 15.79 0.45 0.93
N SER A 120 16.26 0.11 -0.25
CA SER A 120 17.03 -1.11 -0.49
C SER A 120 18.12 -0.84 -1.51
N PHE A 121 19.22 -1.56 -1.34
CA PHE A 121 20.33 -1.61 -2.28
C PHE A 121 20.69 -3.08 -2.52
N GLY A 122 20.85 -3.46 -3.78
CA GLY A 122 21.17 -4.81 -4.19
C GLY A 122 22.33 -4.82 -5.19
N ILE A 123 23.11 -5.88 -5.14
CA ILE A 123 24.12 -6.22 -6.14
C ILE A 123 23.90 -7.66 -6.61
N GLY A 124 24.18 -7.89 -7.86
CA GLY A 124 24.04 -9.21 -8.47
C GLY A 124 25.20 -9.52 -9.40
N TRP A 125 25.56 -10.80 -9.46
CA TRP A 125 26.58 -11.29 -10.37
C TRP A 125 26.10 -12.53 -11.10
N ASN A 126 25.98 -12.44 -12.40
CA ASN A 126 25.60 -13.52 -13.28
C ASN A 126 26.85 -14.33 -13.67
N LEU A 127 27.28 -15.22 -12.80
CA LEU A 127 28.48 -16.06 -12.98
C LEU A 127 28.45 -16.90 -14.26
N HIS A 128 27.26 -17.34 -14.68
CA HIS A 128 27.11 -18.14 -15.90
C HIS A 128 27.52 -17.39 -17.19
N ASN A 129 27.59 -16.05 -17.13
CA ASN A 129 28.05 -15.21 -18.25
C ASN A 129 29.55 -14.95 -18.25
N GLU A 130 30.27 -15.42 -17.22
CA GLU A 130 31.70 -15.34 -17.16
C GLU A 130 32.38 -16.31 -18.14
N ALA A 131 33.50 -15.86 -18.70
CA ALA A 131 34.24 -16.66 -19.69
C ALA A 131 34.65 -18.03 -19.16
N ILE A 132 34.92 -18.15 -17.88
CA ILE A 132 35.33 -19.38 -17.19
C ILE A 132 34.19 -20.41 -17.16
N LEU A 133 32.93 -19.97 -17.10
CA LEU A 133 31.77 -20.86 -16.99
C LEU A 133 31.03 -21.07 -18.31
N LYS A 134 31.31 -20.29 -19.34
CA LYS A 134 30.69 -20.43 -20.68
C LYS A 134 30.90 -21.80 -21.34
N GLY A 135 31.91 -22.57 -20.92
CA GLY A 135 32.19 -23.91 -21.46
C GLY A 135 31.61 -25.07 -20.63
N VAL A 136 30.97 -24.79 -19.50
CA VAL A 136 30.48 -25.82 -18.57
C VAL A 136 29.05 -26.15 -18.90
N GLY A 137 28.80 -27.13 -19.73
CA GLY A 137 27.49 -27.46 -20.32
C GLY A 137 26.37 -27.87 -19.35
N TRP A 138 26.68 -28.17 -18.08
CA TRP A 138 25.69 -28.54 -17.07
C TRP A 138 25.23 -27.30 -16.23
N ILE A 139 25.96 -26.17 -16.26
CA ILE A 139 25.56 -24.91 -15.58
C ILE A 139 24.86 -24.03 -16.58
N LYS A 140 23.52 -24.10 -16.61
CA LYS A 140 22.71 -23.24 -17.48
C LYS A 140 22.50 -21.85 -16.89
N GLN A 141 22.41 -21.73 -15.56
CA GLN A 141 22.20 -20.47 -14.87
C GLN A 141 22.83 -20.53 -13.47
N LEU A 142 23.70 -19.57 -13.18
CA LEU A 142 24.27 -19.37 -11.86
C LEU A 142 24.34 -17.87 -11.59
N LYS A 143 23.60 -17.41 -10.59
CA LYS A 143 23.53 -16.01 -10.17
C LYS A 143 23.73 -15.90 -8.67
N LEU A 144 24.64 -15.03 -8.26
CA LEU A 144 24.77 -14.59 -6.87
C LEU A 144 24.09 -13.24 -6.71
N ARG A 145 23.38 -13.04 -5.61
CA ARG A 145 22.76 -11.76 -5.26
C ARG A 145 22.92 -11.50 -3.77
N ALA A 146 23.23 -10.25 -3.44
CA ALA A 146 23.20 -9.73 -2.08
C ALA A 146 22.39 -8.43 -2.07
N SER A 147 21.61 -8.23 -1.02
CA SER A 147 20.85 -6.98 -0.85
C SER A 147 20.79 -6.62 0.63
N ILE A 148 20.73 -5.32 0.86
CA ILE A 148 20.54 -4.71 2.18
C ILE A 148 19.45 -3.64 2.04
N GLY A 149 18.65 -3.46 3.08
CA GLY A 149 17.59 -2.45 3.06
C GLY A 149 16.95 -2.28 4.41
N LEU A 150 16.18 -1.21 4.51
CA LEU A 150 15.32 -0.89 5.63
C LEU A 150 13.88 -0.84 5.13
N THR A 151 12.99 -1.56 5.78
CA THR A 151 11.56 -1.53 5.49
C THR A 151 10.83 -0.96 6.70
N GLY A 152 10.16 0.16 6.53
CA GLY A 152 9.27 0.72 7.55
C GLY A 152 8.03 -0.17 7.69
N ASN A 153 7.70 -0.59 8.91
CA ASN A 153 6.43 -1.29 9.17
C ASN A 153 5.32 -0.26 9.39
N GLN A 154 4.27 -0.33 8.58
CA GLN A 154 3.14 0.59 8.58
C GLN A 154 1.86 -0.03 9.17
N ASN A 155 1.93 -1.22 9.77
CA ASN A 155 0.79 -1.90 10.37
C ASN A 155 0.52 -1.37 11.80
N PHE A 156 -0.01 -0.16 11.90
CA PHE A 156 -0.54 0.37 13.15
C PHE A 156 -2.07 0.35 13.10
N ASP A 157 -2.70 -0.04 14.21
CA ASP A 157 -4.13 0.13 14.41
C ASP A 157 -4.47 1.63 14.40
N THR A 158 -5.53 2.01 13.71
CA THR A 158 -6.01 3.40 13.56
C THR A 158 -6.17 4.12 14.92
N ASN A 159 -6.39 3.38 15.99
CA ASN A 159 -6.59 3.89 17.34
C ASN A 159 -5.29 3.96 18.18
N ALA A 160 -4.17 3.43 17.69
CA ALA A 160 -2.92 3.41 18.44
C ALA A 160 -2.31 4.81 18.65
N ALA A 161 -2.70 5.79 17.84
CA ALA A 161 -2.23 7.17 17.93
C ALA A 161 -3.14 8.09 18.78
N ILE A 162 -4.26 7.58 19.30
CA ILE A 162 -5.20 8.35 20.13
C ILE A 162 -4.94 8.03 21.59
N ALA A 163 -4.50 9.02 22.36
CA ALA A 163 -4.40 8.86 23.81
C ALA A 163 -5.81 8.72 24.40
N THR A 164 -6.15 7.54 24.90
CA THR A 164 -7.37 7.31 25.67
C THR A 164 -7.10 7.60 27.14
N TYR A 165 -7.76 8.64 27.68
CA TYR A 165 -7.78 8.90 29.11
C TYR A 165 -8.96 8.11 29.72
N ASN A 166 -8.68 7.25 30.69
CA ASN A 166 -9.66 6.62 31.54
C ASN A 166 -10.04 7.54 32.72
#